data_cda49be62c9b502953283276fa96055a
#
_entry.id   cda49be62c9b502953283276fa96055a
#
_cell.length_a   1.000
_cell.length_b   1.000
_cell.length_c   1.000
_cell.angle_alpha   90.00
_cell.angle_beta   90.00
_cell.angle_gamma   90.00
#
_symmetry.space_group_name_H-M   'P 1'
#
loop_
_entity.id
_entity.type
_entity.pdbx_description
1 polymer ?
#
loop_
_entity_poly.entity_id
_entity_poly.type
_entity_poly.pdbx_seq_one_letter_code
_entity_poly.pdbx_strand_id
1 'polypeptide(L)'
;MKLIFERSVPGRRCSILPACDVEETPLPESLRRAEAPVLPELSEQDLSRHYTELNHHVHGVNCGFYPLGSCTMKYNPRINEEMAALPGFTGIHPLAPAHTVQGCRRVLELAQQYLCEITGMDGMTFQPAAGAHGEFTGVLLIKQYHDARGDKKRTKIIVPDSAHGTNPATAAMCGYQVVNIPSAPNGCVDLKALKAVLGDDTAGLMLTNPNTVGIFDENILEITRLVHEAGGLCYYDGANLNAVMGVVRLGDMGFDCIHLNLHKTFSTPHGGGGPGAGAVGCKDFLKPYLPHSATLDGEGHIQVRAFAGNFLVVVRALAYLLTLGREGVPEAAQNAVLNANYLMRRMAGTFRPAFDRICMHEFVLDLSEFKKETGVSALDVAKTLIDYGMHPPTMYFPLIVHEALMLEPTETESRETLDEAAEIFRKLYELGHKDPEYMHAAPHHAQIGRPDEVQAARNPILRWTRA
;
A
#
# COMPACT_ATOMS: atom_id res chain seq x y z
N MET A 1 22.27 -18.60 -8.73
CA MET A 1 23.08 -17.52 -8.08
C MET A 1 23.60 -18.04 -6.75
N LYS A 2 24.86 -17.69 -6.34
CA LYS A 2 25.39 -18.06 -5.02
C LYS A 2 24.87 -17.11 -3.95
N LEU A 3 24.50 -17.65 -2.80
CA LEU A 3 24.18 -16.85 -1.63
C LEU A 3 25.44 -16.10 -1.14
N ILE A 4 25.23 -15.00 -0.41
CA ILE A 4 26.32 -14.20 0.14
C ILE A 4 27.25 -15.02 1.04
N PHE A 5 26.69 -15.98 1.80
CA PHE A 5 27.46 -16.89 2.65
C PHE A 5 28.34 -17.88 1.86
N GLU A 6 27.89 -18.28 0.65
CA GLU A 6 28.63 -19.17 -0.25
C GLU A 6 29.76 -18.45 -1.01
N ARG A 7 29.73 -17.11 -1.00
CA ARG A 7 30.79 -16.24 -1.55
C ARG A 7 31.86 -15.89 -0.52
N SER A 8 31.67 -16.25 0.75
CA SER A 8 32.57 -15.94 1.85
C SER A 8 33.94 -16.62 1.65
N VAL A 9 35.00 -15.86 1.86
CA VAL A 9 36.37 -16.36 1.85
C VAL A 9 37.08 -15.92 3.13
N PRO A 10 37.58 -16.89 3.93
CA PRO A 10 38.23 -16.56 5.21
C PRO A 10 39.33 -15.53 5.06
N GLY A 11 39.32 -14.53 5.95
CA GLY A 11 40.29 -13.43 5.97
C GLY A 11 39.98 -12.23 5.06
N ARG A 12 38.95 -12.32 4.17
CA ARG A 12 38.50 -11.13 3.44
C ARG A 12 37.76 -10.18 4.38
N ARG A 13 37.99 -8.89 4.19
CA ARG A 13 37.39 -7.84 5.03
C ARG A 13 36.78 -6.73 4.17
N CYS A 14 35.62 -6.28 4.60
CA CYS A 14 34.99 -5.04 4.15
C CYS A 14 34.63 -4.26 5.42
N SER A 15 35.55 -3.44 5.93
CA SER A 15 35.31 -2.63 7.13
C SER A 15 35.41 -1.17 6.78
N ILE A 16 34.26 -0.47 6.94
CA ILE A 16 34.16 0.98 6.82
C ILE A 16 33.92 1.65 8.17
N LEU A 17 33.84 0.84 9.24
CA LEU A 17 33.68 1.36 10.59
C LEU A 17 34.97 1.95 11.11
N PRO A 18 34.96 3.12 11.76
CA PRO A 18 36.10 3.65 12.45
C PRO A 18 36.52 2.71 13.58
N ALA A 19 37.77 2.84 14.03
CA ALA A 19 38.22 2.15 15.25
C ALA A 19 37.39 2.62 16.45
N CYS A 20 37.15 1.71 17.40
CA CYS A 20 36.50 2.06 18.66
C CYS A 20 37.38 3.06 19.42
N ASP A 21 36.82 4.21 19.77
CA ASP A 21 37.52 5.29 20.50
C ASP A 21 37.13 5.36 21.98
N VAL A 22 36.34 4.39 22.44
CA VAL A 22 35.97 4.21 23.84
C VAL A 22 36.48 2.87 24.37
N GLU A 23 36.69 2.78 25.69
CA GLU A 23 37.10 1.54 26.33
C GLU A 23 36.03 0.45 26.21
N GLU A 24 36.43 -0.73 25.75
CA GLU A 24 35.51 -1.86 25.62
C GLU A 24 35.20 -2.43 27.00
N THR A 25 33.91 -2.42 27.36
CA THR A 25 33.42 -3.11 28.56
C THR A 25 33.16 -4.58 28.25
N PRO A 26 33.88 -5.53 28.84
CA PRO A 26 33.65 -6.94 28.56
C PRO A 26 32.27 -7.40 29.06
N LEU A 27 31.54 -8.11 28.20
CA LEU A 27 30.28 -8.73 28.61
C LEU A 27 30.53 -9.83 29.66
N PRO A 28 29.68 -9.98 30.67
CA PRO A 28 29.70 -11.11 31.59
C PRO A 28 29.75 -12.45 30.82
N GLU A 29 30.49 -13.42 31.34
CA GLU A 29 30.68 -14.71 30.67
C GLU A 29 29.37 -15.44 30.38
N SER A 30 28.40 -15.32 31.30
CA SER A 30 27.05 -15.86 31.14
C SER A 30 26.23 -15.28 29.99
N LEU A 31 26.62 -14.10 29.48
CA LEU A 31 25.99 -13.43 28.35
C LEU A 31 26.76 -13.58 27.05
N ARG A 32 27.97 -14.15 27.10
CA ARG A 32 28.79 -14.39 25.91
C ARG A 32 28.28 -15.61 25.15
N ARG A 33 28.34 -15.51 23.84
CA ARG A 33 28.14 -16.66 22.97
C ARG A 33 29.29 -17.64 23.14
N ALA A 34 29.03 -18.94 23.13
CA ALA A 34 30.06 -19.96 23.11
C ALA A 34 30.83 -19.97 21.80
N GLU A 35 30.17 -19.64 20.69
CA GLU A 35 30.76 -19.55 19.35
C GLU A 35 30.43 -18.22 18.70
N ALA A 36 31.36 -17.71 17.91
CA ALA A 36 31.15 -16.49 17.11
C ALA A 36 30.05 -16.73 16.05
N PRO A 37 29.22 -15.71 15.74
CA PRO A 37 28.24 -15.83 14.68
C PRO A 37 28.96 -16.05 13.33
N VAL A 38 28.40 -16.94 12.51
CA VAL A 38 28.91 -17.16 11.14
C VAL A 38 28.48 -15.98 10.27
N LEU A 39 29.37 -15.03 10.09
CA LEU A 39 29.20 -13.88 9.19
C LEU A 39 30.00 -14.11 7.92
N PRO A 40 29.51 -13.65 6.75
CA PRO A 40 30.26 -13.76 5.51
C PRO A 40 31.47 -12.81 5.50
N GLU A 41 32.63 -13.33 5.13
CA GLU A 41 33.85 -12.57 4.96
C GLU A 41 34.04 -12.24 3.47
N LEU A 42 33.83 -10.98 3.09
CA LEU A 42 33.79 -10.50 1.71
C LEU A 42 34.57 -9.21 1.56
N SER A 43 35.02 -8.93 0.35
CA SER A 43 35.51 -7.58 0.00
C SER A 43 34.31 -6.68 -0.34
N GLU A 44 34.51 -5.37 -0.29
CA GLU A 44 33.53 -4.38 -0.74
C GLU A 44 33.10 -4.65 -2.20
N GLN A 45 34.05 -5.00 -3.06
CA GLN A 45 33.78 -5.31 -4.45
C GLN A 45 32.87 -6.56 -4.61
N ASP A 46 33.14 -7.64 -3.85
CA ASP A 46 32.31 -8.85 -3.87
C ASP A 46 30.88 -8.54 -3.42
N LEU A 47 30.77 -7.71 -2.39
CA LEU A 47 29.49 -7.27 -1.84
C LEU A 47 28.70 -6.44 -2.87
N SER A 48 29.33 -5.45 -3.47
CA SER A 48 28.75 -4.60 -4.52
C SER A 48 28.27 -5.43 -5.71
N ARG A 49 29.10 -6.36 -6.19
CA ARG A 49 28.74 -7.25 -7.31
C ARG A 49 27.58 -8.17 -6.96
N HIS A 50 27.54 -8.70 -5.75
CA HIS A 50 26.45 -9.56 -5.30
C HIS A 50 25.10 -8.83 -5.33
N TYR A 51 25.03 -7.64 -4.76
CA TYR A 51 23.78 -6.88 -4.74
C TYR A 51 23.40 -6.29 -6.10
N THR A 52 24.38 -5.97 -6.95
CA THR A 52 24.13 -5.58 -8.35
C THR A 52 23.52 -6.74 -9.13
N GLU A 53 24.05 -7.96 -8.98
CA GLU A 53 23.49 -9.17 -9.59
C GLU A 53 22.05 -9.41 -9.11
N LEU A 54 21.78 -9.31 -7.80
CA LEU A 54 20.43 -9.42 -7.25
C LEU A 54 19.48 -8.38 -7.85
N ASN A 55 19.92 -7.13 -7.97
CA ASN A 55 19.09 -6.07 -8.52
C ASN A 55 18.69 -6.29 -9.98
N HIS A 56 19.55 -6.97 -10.78
CA HIS A 56 19.22 -7.33 -12.16
C HIS A 56 18.14 -8.40 -12.26
N HIS A 57 17.88 -9.16 -11.18
CA HIS A 57 16.86 -10.22 -11.15
C HIS A 57 15.54 -9.77 -10.51
N VAL A 58 15.47 -8.55 -10.01
CA VAL A 58 14.28 -7.98 -9.40
C VAL A 58 13.55 -7.10 -10.40
N HIS A 59 12.27 -7.39 -10.65
CA HIS A 59 11.42 -6.51 -11.45
C HIS A 59 11.00 -5.29 -10.64
N GLY A 60 11.16 -4.11 -11.21
CA GLY A 60 10.74 -2.84 -10.62
C GLY A 60 10.05 -1.96 -11.67
N VAL A 61 9.44 -0.87 -11.24
CA VAL A 61 8.73 0.09 -12.10
C VAL A 61 9.61 0.62 -13.26
N ASN A 62 10.93 0.67 -13.07
CA ASN A 62 11.88 1.10 -14.10
C ASN A 62 12.31 -0.04 -15.06
N CYS A 63 11.88 -1.28 -14.81
CA CYS A 63 12.23 -2.44 -15.64
C CYS A 63 11.14 -2.77 -16.66
N GLY A 64 9.90 -2.42 -16.39
CA GLY A 64 8.75 -2.71 -17.24
C GLY A 64 7.42 -2.48 -16.55
N PHE A 65 6.35 -2.91 -17.20
CA PHE A 65 4.98 -2.72 -16.71
C PHE A 65 4.75 -3.44 -15.37
N TYR A 66 4.15 -2.72 -14.43
CA TYR A 66 3.95 -3.20 -13.05
C TYR A 66 2.48 -3.00 -12.62
N PRO A 67 1.52 -3.80 -13.14
CA PRO A 67 0.09 -3.57 -12.96
C PRO A 67 -0.47 -4.13 -11.65
N LEU A 68 0.24 -4.00 -10.54
CA LEU A 68 -0.18 -4.59 -9.27
C LEU A 68 -1.40 -3.85 -8.70
N GLY A 69 -2.58 -4.43 -8.81
CA GLY A 69 -3.82 -3.86 -8.29
C GLY A 69 -3.83 -3.70 -6.78
N SER A 70 -4.56 -2.70 -6.30
CA SER A 70 -4.63 -2.28 -4.89
C SER A 70 -3.29 -1.75 -4.33
N CYS A 71 -2.28 -1.59 -5.18
CA CYS A 71 -0.96 -1.14 -4.77
C CYS A 71 -0.34 -0.29 -5.87
N THR A 72 -0.75 0.96 -5.98
CA THR A 72 -0.35 1.91 -7.03
C THR A 72 1.17 1.93 -7.26
N MET A 73 1.63 1.17 -8.24
CA MET A 73 3.06 1.03 -8.59
C MET A 73 3.40 1.98 -9.74
N LYS A 74 3.37 3.28 -9.50
CA LYS A 74 3.68 4.27 -10.50
C LYS A 74 5.12 4.75 -10.43
N TYR A 75 5.60 5.34 -11.51
CA TYR A 75 6.91 5.95 -11.59
C TYR A 75 7.12 7.00 -10.48
N ASN A 76 8.28 6.97 -9.85
CA ASN A 76 8.66 7.95 -8.84
C ASN A 76 9.58 9.01 -9.49
N PRO A 77 9.15 10.26 -9.66
CA PRO A 77 9.95 11.31 -10.31
C PRO A 77 11.28 11.55 -9.58
N ARG A 78 12.38 11.69 -10.35
CA ARG A 78 13.73 11.88 -9.77
C ARG A 78 13.82 13.13 -8.91
N ILE A 79 13.08 14.19 -9.25
CA ILE A 79 13.04 15.41 -8.45
C ILE A 79 12.63 15.15 -6.99
N ASN A 80 11.76 14.16 -6.74
CA ASN A 80 11.34 13.81 -5.39
C ASN A 80 12.51 13.29 -4.57
N GLU A 81 13.40 12.47 -5.18
CA GLU A 81 14.60 11.96 -4.53
C GLU A 81 15.63 13.06 -4.30
N GLU A 82 15.82 13.93 -5.28
CA GLU A 82 16.75 15.06 -5.19
C GLU A 82 16.35 16.01 -4.05
N MET A 83 15.05 16.31 -3.94
CA MET A 83 14.55 17.15 -2.84
C MET A 83 14.70 16.47 -1.48
N ALA A 84 14.41 15.18 -1.37
CA ALA A 84 14.58 14.44 -0.13
C ALA A 84 16.05 14.27 0.30
N ALA A 85 16.99 14.29 -0.67
CA ALA A 85 18.41 14.17 -0.42
C ALA A 85 19.11 15.48 0.02
N LEU A 86 18.40 16.61 0.04
CA LEU A 86 18.97 17.89 0.44
C LEU A 86 19.57 17.81 1.85
N PRO A 87 20.81 18.31 2.07
CA PRO A 87 21.49 18.24 3.38
C PRO A 87 20.69 18.88 4.52
N GLY A 88 19.88 19.91 4.23
CA GLY A 88 18.98 20.53 5.18
C GLY A 88 17.88 19.62 5.72
N PHE A 89 17.58 18.49 5.03
CA PHE A 89 16.60 17.49 5.45
C PHE A 89 17.26 16.22 5.98
N THR A 90 18.40 15.81 5.40
CA THR A 90 19.06 14.55 5.76
C THR A 90 20.04 14.69 6.92
N GLY A 91 20.62 15.88 7.12
CA GLY A 91 21.63 16.17 8.16
C GLY A 91 21.03 16.70 9.47
N ILE A 92 19.74 16.60 9.68
CA ILE A 92 19.05 17.12 10.87
C ILE A 92 18.56 15.98 11.76
N HIS A 93 18.77 16.13 13.08
CA HIS A 93 18.20 15.21 14.06
C HIS A 93 16.77 15.65 14.42
N PRO A 94 15.78 14.73 14.54
CA PRO A 94 14.40 15.07 14.89
C PRO A 94 14.23 15.81 16.22
N LEU A 95 15.15 15.65 17.17
CA LEU A 95 15.18 16.35 18.46
C LEU A 95 16.00 17.65 18.46
N ALA A 96 16.43 18.13 17.29
CA ALA A 96 17.12 19.42 17.21
C ALA A 96 16.18 20.56 17.68
N PRO A 97 16.73 21.63 18.30
CA PRO A 97 15.92 22.74 18.78
C PRO A 97 15.02 23.33 17.70
N ALA A 98 13.79 23.66 18.05
CA ALA A 98 12.73 24.09 17.10
C ALA A 98 13.16 25.23 16.17
N HIS A 99 13.98 26.16 16.66
CA HIS A 99 14.49 27.31 15.88
C HIS A 99 15.52 26.91 14.80
N THR A 100 16.09 25.71 14.86
CA THR A 100 17.05 25.18 13.85
C THR A 100 16.39 24.34 12.78
N VAL A 101 15.13 23.94 12.95
CA VAL A 101 14.38 23.02 12.07
C VAL A 101 13.14 23.65 11.43
N GLN A 102 13.09 24.96 11.32
CA GLN A 102 11.93 25.68 10.80
C GLN A 102 11.56 25.26 9.37
N GLY A 103 12.54 24.98 8.50
CA GLY A 103 12.31 24.46 7.15
C GLY A 103 11.61 23.11 7.16
N CYS A 104 12.00 22.19 8.04
CA CYS A 104 11.36 20.89 8.19
C CYS A 104 9.92 21.02 8.70
N ARG A 105 9.67 21.91 9.65
CA ARG A 105 8.31 22.22 10.12
C ARG A 105 7.44 22.79 9.00
N ARG A 106 8.00 23.71 8.21
CA ARG A 106 7.29 24.27 7.05
C ARG A 106 6.91 23.23 6.00
N VAL A 107 7.74 22.22 5.78
CA VAL A 107 7.42 21.07 4.91
C VAL A 107 6.18 20.32 5.44
N LEU A 108 6.14 20.01 6.74
CA LEU A 108 5.01 19.32 7.35
C LEU A 108 3.71 20.16 7.28
N GLU A 109 3.81 21.45 7.55
CA GLU A 109 2.68 22.40 7.45
C GLU A 109 2.12 22.48 6.03
N LEU A 110 2.99 22.63 5.02
CA LEU A 110 2.57 22.68 3.62
C LEU A 110 1.98 21.36 3.15
N ALA A 111 2.59 20.22 3.52
CA ALA A 111 2.05 18.92 3.21
C ALA A 111 0.65 18.72 3.84
N GLN A 112 0.49 19.09 5.11
CA GLN A 112 -0.82 19.09 5.77
C GLN A 112 -1.82 19.98 5.02
N GLN A 113 -1.45 21.22 4.72
CA GLN A 113 -2.32 22.17 4.03
C GLN A 113 -2.82 21.63 2.71
N TYR A 114 -1.92 21.12 1.84
CA TYR A 114 -2.30 20.61 0.52
C TYR A 114 -3.10 19.32 0.60
N LEU A 115 -2.72 18.40 1.48
CA LEU A 115 -3.47 17.16 1.65
C LEU A 115 -4.86 17.40 2.25
N CYS A 116 -5.00 18.33 3.19
CA CYS A 116 -6.30 18.75 3.70
C CYS A 116 -7.17 19.38 2.60
N GLU A 117 -6.60 20.22 1.74
CA GLU A 117 -7.33 20.81 0.60
C GLU A 117 -7.80 19.74 -0.38
N ILE A 118 -6.93 18.78 -0.74
CA ILE A 118 -7.25 17.68 -1.67
C ILE A 118 -8.35 16.76 -1.10
N THR A 119 -8.33 16.53 0.21
CA THR A 119 -9.21 15.54 0.84
C THR A 119 -10.46 16.12 1.49
N GLY A 120 -10.50 17.43 1.73
CA GLY A 120 -11.58 18.07 2.49
C GLY A 120 -11.53 17.78 4.00
N MET A 121 -10.35 17.44 4.52
CA MET A 121 -10.09 17.31 5.96
C MET A 121 -9.60 18.62 6.57
N ASP A 122 -9.70 18.76 7.90
CA ASP A 122 -9.39 19.98 8.62
C ASP A 122 -8.07 19.89 9.43
N GLY A 123 -7.57 18.69 9.62
CA GLY A 123 -6.28 18.42 10.27
C GLY A 123 -5.68 17.11 9.81
N MET A 124 -4.34 16.94 9.95
CA MET A 124 -3.65 15.75 9.50
C MET A 124 -2.40 15.45 10.35
N THR A 125 -2.09 14.17 10.52
CA THR A 125 -0.84 13.68 11.11
C THR A 125 -0.09 12.81 10.12
N PHE A 126 1.26 12.82 10.19
CA PHE A 126 2.15 11.99 9.37
C PHE A 126 2.82 10.88 10.19
N GLN A 127 2.41 10.67 11.44
CA GLN A 127 3.04 9.66 12.30
C GLN A 127 2.90 8.22 11.79
N PRO A 128 1.77 7.79 11.18
CA PRO A 128 1.62 6.39 10.77
C PRO A 128 2.71 5.94 9.79
N ALA A 129 3.20 4.71 9.97
CA ALA A 129 4.30 4.15 9.17
C ALA A 129 3.88 3.68 7.79
N ALA A 130 2.61 3.29 7.64
CA ALA A 130 2.05 2.73 6.41
C ALA A 130 0.51 2.73 6.46
N GLY A 131 -0.16 2.11 5.45
CA GLY A 131 -1.62 2.06 5.37
C GLY A 131 -2.29 1.42 6.57
N ALA A 132 -1.94 0.18 6.91
CA ALA A 132 -2.53 -0.52 8.06
C ALA A 132 -2.34 0.25 9.40
N HIS A 133 -1.21 0.95 9.56
CA HIS A 133 -0.99 1.80 10.72
C HIS A 133 -1.83 3.10 10.64
N GLY A 134 -2.10 3.59 9.42
CA GLY A 134 -3.05 4.68 9.17
C GLY A 134 -4.49 4.26 9.48
N GLU A 135 -4.90 3.06 9.05
CA GLU A 135 -6.18 2.47 9.42
C GLU A 135 -6.36 2.41 10.94
N PHE A 136 -5.38 1.82 11.63
CA PHE A 136 -5.37 1.75 13.09
C PHE A 136 -5.52 3.12 13.73
N THR A 137 -4.76 4.10 13.26
CA THR A 137 -4.83 5.47 13.78
C THR A 137 -6.21 6.10 13.54
N GLY A 138 -6.79 5.94 12.34
CA GLY A 138 -8.13 6.46 12.03
C GLY A 138 -9.23 5.84 12.89
N VAL A 139 -9.18 4.52 13.11
CA VAL A 139 -10.13 3.82 14.00
C VAL A 139 -9.92 4.22 15.46
N LEU A 140 -8.68 4.51 15.88
CA LEU A 140 -8.41 5.08 17.20
C LEU A 140 -9.04 6.46 17.41
N LEU A 141 -9.08 7.32 16.37
CA LEU A 141 -9.79 8.61 16.46
C LEU A 141 -11.28 8.40 16.75
N ILE A 142 -11.92 7.47 16.03
CA ILE A 142 -13.31 7.08 16.27
C ILE A 142 -13.50 6.57 17.70
N LYS A 143 -12.61 5.70 18.16
CA LYS A 143 -12.68 5.15 19.51
C LYS A 143 -12.56 6.24 20.56
N GLN A 144 -11.56 7.11 20.49
CA GLN A 144 -11.36 8.19 21.44
C GLN A 144 -12.53 9.18 21.47
N TYR A 145 -13.10 9.47 20.29
CA TYR A 145 -14.28 10.33 20.21
C TYR A 145 -15.46 9.73 20.98
N HIS A 146 -15.77 8.44 20.83
CA HIS A 146 -16.86 7.80 21.57
C HIS A 146 -16.53 7.66 23.05
N ASP A 147 -15.30 7.27 23.40
CA ASP A 147 -14.85 7.12 24.78
C ASP A 147 -14.91 8.47 25.55
N ALA A 148 -14.47 9.56 24.95
CA ALA A 148 -14.51 10.90 25.55
C ALA A 148 -15.94 11.40 25.83
N ARG A 149 -16.92 10.92 25.08
CA ARG A 149 -18.35 11.21 25.28
C ARG A 149 -19.02 10.24 26.24
N GLY A 150 -18.30 9.24 26.73
CA GLY A 150 -18.86 8.17 27.58
C GLY A 150 -19.83 7.23 26.86
N ASP A 151 -19.83 7.20 25.53
CA ASP A 151 -20.75 6.41 24.70
C ASP A 151 -20.26 4.95 24.55
N LYS A 152 -20.34 4.21 25.65
CA LYS A 152 -19.90 2.82 25.74
C LYS A 152 -20.74 1.83 24.92
N LYS A 153 -21.83 2.28 24.33
CA LYS A 153 -22.69 1.43 23.49
C LYS A 153 -22.08 1.20 22.10
N ARG A 154 -21.22 2.08 21.64
CA ARG A 154 -20.60 2.04 20.32
C ARG A 154 -19.56 0.93 20.23
N THR A 155 -19.99 -0.29 19.93
CA THR A 155 -19.16 -1.49 20.03
C THR A 155 -18.86 -2.15 18.69
N LYS A 156 -19.52 -1.75 17.60
CA LYS A 156 -19.33 -2.38 16.29
C LYS A 156 -18.86 -1.41 15.22
N ILE A 157 -18.02 -1.95 14.34
CA ILE A 157 -17.64 -1.31 13.06
C ILE A 157 -18.16 -2.15 11.91
N ILE A 158 -18.80 -1.48 10.95
CA ILE A 158 -19.33 -2.09 9.73
C ILE A 158 -18.26 -2.06 8.66
N VAL A 159 -18.08 -3.17 7.92
CA VAL A 159 -17.06 -3.30 6.86
C VAL A 159 -17.69 -4.04 5.67
N PRO A 160 -17.64 -3.51 4.44
CA PRO A 160 -18.07 -4.25 3.25
C PRO A 160 -17.19 -5.47 2.97
N ASP A 161 -17.77 -6.51 2.35
CA ASP A 161 -17.07 -7.74 1.97
C ASP A 161 -16.01 -7.54 0.88
N SER A 162 -16.10 -6.45 0.13
CA SER A 162 -15.11 -6.01 -0.83
C SER A 162 -13.93 -5.25 -0.19
N ALA A 163 -13.95 -4.96 1.11
CA ALA A 163 -12.88 -4.22 1.78
C ALA A 163 -11.56 -5.02 1.79
N HIS A 164 -10.45 -4.29 1.89
CA HIS A 164 -9.15 -4.92 2.12
C HIS A 164 -9.15 -5.68 3.46
N GLY A 165 -8.50 -6.84 3.50
CA GLY A 165 -8.50 -7.72 4.69
C GLY A 165 -7.92 -7.08 5.96
N THR A 166 -7.17 -5.99 5.83
CA THR A 166 -6.65 -5.23 6.98
C THR A 166 -7.72 -4.42 7.70
N ASN A 167 -8.80 -4.00 7.01
CA ASN A 167 -9.87 -3.21 7.63
C ASN A 167 -10.56 -3.94 8.78
N PRO A 168 -11.11 -5.17 8.59
CA PRO A 168 -11.70 -5.93 9.69
C PRO A 168 -10.68 -6.29 10.78
N ALA A 169 -9.43 -6.61 10.41
CA ALA A 169 -8.37 -6.88 11.37
C ALA A 169 -8.06 -5.68 12.26
N THR A 170 -7.99 -4.48 11.68
CA THR A 170 -7.77 -3.22 12.40
C THR A 170 -8.93 -2.90 13.35
N ALA A 171 -10.18 -3.04 12.89
CA ALA A 171 -11.35 -2.83 13.75
C ALA A 171 -11.33 -3.76 14.96
N ALA A 172 -11.04 -5.05 14.75
CA ALA A 172 -10.90 -6.04 15.83
C ALA A 172 -9.75 -5.70 16.79
N MET A 173 -8.60 -5.26 16.27
CA MET A 173 -7.45 -4.84 17.09
C MET A 173 -7.77 -3.63 17.96
N CYS A 174 -8.64 -2.72 17.51
CA CYS A 174 -9.13 -1.59 18.30
C CYS A 174 -10.22 -1.98 19.33
N GLY A 175 -10.60 -3.27 19.39
CA GLY A 175 -11.57 -3.80 20.34
C GLY A 175 -13.04 -3.68 19.87
N TYR A 176 -13.28 -3.46 18.59
CA TYR A 176 -14.62 -3.44 18.02
C TYR A 176 -15.06 -4.80 17.48
N GLN A 177 -16.35 -5.07 17.57
CA GLN A 177 -16.98 -6.16 16.83
C GLN A 177 -17.08 -5.76 15.35
N VAL A 178 -16.63 -6.65 14.47
CA VAL A 178 -16.72 -6.44 13.01
C VAL A 178 -18.06 -7.00 12.50
N VAL A 179 -18.78 -6.18 11.75
CA VAL A 179 -20.00 -6.59 11.07
C VAL A 179 -19.79 -6.43 9.57
N ASN A 180 -19.68 -7.56 8.88
CA ASN A 180 -19.55 -7.55 7.42
C ASN A 180 -20.90 -7.36 6.74
N ILE A 181 -20.94 -6.55 5.67
CA ILE A 181 -22.09 -6.39 4.80
C ILE A 181 -21.75 -6.79 3.36
N PRO A 182 -22.67 -7.46 2.65
CA PRO A 182 -22.42 -7.89 1.28
C PRO A 182 -22.41 -6.73 0.30
N SER A 183 -21.71 -6.95 -0.82
CA SER A 183 -21.84 -6.12 -2.02
C SER A 183 -23.09 -6.47 -2.80
N ALA A 184 -23.70 -5.46 -3.40
CA ALA A 184 -24.80 -5.64 -4.36
C ALA A 184 -24.26 -6.19 -5.71
N PRO A 185 -25.12 -6.71 -6.60
CA PRO A 185 -24.70 -7.27 -7.89
C PRO A 185 -23.94 -6.29 -8.81
N ASN A 186 -24.07 -4.99 -8.59
CA ASN A 186 -23.33 -3.96 -9.31
C ASN A 186 -21.95 -3.64 -8.70
N GLY A 187 -21.56 -4.36 -7.64
CA GLY A 187 -20.29 -4.16 -6.93
C GLY A 187 -20.27 -3.03 -5.89
N CYS A 188 -21.37 -2.30 -5.71
CA CYS A 188 -21.54 -1.28 -4.67
C CYS A 188 -22.00 -1.89 -3.34
N VAL A 189 -22.01 -1.10 -2.28
CA VAL A 189 -22.57 -1.52 -0.98
C VAL A 189 -24.06 -1.83 -1.09
N ASP A 190 -24.50 -2.96 -0.53
CA ASP A 190 -25.92 -3.25 -0.41
C ASP A 190 -26.55 -2.38 0.67
N LEU A 191 -27.30 -1.34 0.25
CA LEU A 191 -27.98 -0.41 1.15
C LEU A 191 -29.03 -1.09 2.05
N LYS A 192 -29.63 -2.18 1.60
CA LYS A 192 -30.58 -2.96 2.41
C LYS A 192 -29.85 -3.64 3.57
N ALA A 193 -28.73 -4.30 3.25
CA ALA A 193 -27.90 -4.95 4.25
C ALA A 193 -27.32 -3.94 5.23
N LEU A 194 -26.85 -2.77 4.74
CA LEU A 194 -26.37 -1.69 5.60
C LEU A 194 -27.46 -1.23 6.57
N LYS A 195 -28.67 -0.91 6.07
CA LYS A 195 -29.80 -0.46 6.91
C LYS A 195 -30.20 -1.50 7.97
N ALA A 196 -30.07 -2.79 7.66
CA ALA A 196 -30.44 -3.88 8.58
C ALA A 196 -29.48 -4.02 9.78
N VAL A 197 -28.22 -3.57 9.65
CA VAL A 197 -27.20 -3.70 10.70
C VAL A 197 -26.93 -2.41 11.45
N LEU A 198 -27.45 -1.27 10.99
CA LEU A 198 -27.28 0.01 11.68
C LEU A 198 -28.11 0.06 12.98
N GLY A 199 -27.52 0.60 14.04
CA GLY A 199 -28.13 0.75 15.35
C GLY A 199 -27.37 1.68 16.28
N ASP A 200 -27.87 1.81 17.51
CA ASP A 200 -27.26 2.66 18.54
C ASP A 200 -25.90 2.12 19.06
N ASP A 201 -25.55 0.91 18.68
CA ASP A 201 -24.26 0.26 18.93
C ASP A 201 -23.25 0.45 17.80
N THR A 202 -23.62 1.13 16.70
CA THR A 202 -22.72 1.41 15.58
C THR A 202 -21.70 2.49 15.96
N ALA A 203 -20.41 2.12 16.06
CA ALA A 203 -19.30 3.05 16.26
C ALA A 203 -18.89 3.73 14.95
N GLY A 204 -18.89 2.99 13.84
CA GLY A 204 -18.57 3.54 12.54
C GLY A 204 -18.63 2.55 11.40
N LEU A 205 -18.31 3.07 10.21
CA LEU A 205 -18.15 2.33 8.96
C LEU A 205 -16.72 2.53 8.45
N MET A 206 -16.05 1.46 8.04
CA MET A 206 -14.80 1.55 7.26
C MET A 206 -15.12 1.27 5.80
N LEU A 207 -14.81 2.20 4.93
CA LEU A 207 -15.14 2.11 3.50
C LEU A 207 -14.00 2.62 2.63
N THR A 208 -13.79 1.95 1.51
CA THR A 208 -12.93 2.38 0.40
C THR A 208 -13.82 2.82 -0.76
N ASN A 209 -13.61 4.00 -1.32
CA ASN A 209 -14.35 4.48 -2.50
C ASN A 209 -13.44 5.30 -3.44
N PRO A 210 -13.05 4.78 -4.62
CA PRO A 210 -13.50 3.53 -5.24
C PRO A 210 -13.13 2.29 -4.41
N ASN A 211 -13.98 1.26 -4.49
CA ASN A 211 -13.74 0.01 -3.79
C ASN A 211 -12.68 -0.86 -4.49
N THR A 212 -12.32 -1.98 -3.89
CA THR A 212 -11.26 -2.89 -4.38
C THR A 212 -11.60 -3.64 -5.67
N VAL A 213 -12.82 -3.55 -6.18
CA VAL A 213 -13.18 -4.03 -7.53
C VAL A 213 -13.12 -2.92 -8.58
N GLY A 214 -12.59 -1.75 -8.21
CA GLY A 214 -12.44 -0.60 -9.10
C GLY A 214 -13.72 0.19 -9.36
N ILE A 215 -14.73 0.08 -8.50
CA ILE A 215 -16.02 0.72 -8.71
C ILE A 215 -16.22 1.87 -7.71
N PHE A 216 -16.65 3.03 -8.23
CA PHE A 216 -17.09 4.14 -7.39
C PHE A 216 -18.53 3.88 -6.92
N ASP A 217 -18.77 3.92 -5.61
CA ASP A 217 -20.11 3.75 -5.04
C ASP A 217 -20.90 5.05 -5.17
N GLU A 218 -21.88 5.02 -6.05
CA GLU A 218 -22.76 6.18 -6.37
C GLU A 218 -23.70 6.53 -5.20
N ASN A 219 -23.89 5.62 -4.24
CA ASN A 219 -24.74 5.84 -3.08
C ASN A 219 -23.99 6.42 -1.88
N ILE A 220 -22.75 6.87 -2.07
CA ILE A 220 -21.86 7.27 -0.97
C ILE A 220 -22.49 8.29 -0.02
N LEU A 221 -23.22 9.28 -0.54
CA LEU A 221 -23.87 10.30 0.29
C LEU A 221 -25.01 9.72 1.16
N GLU A 222 -25.73 8.72 0.66
CA GLU A 222 -26.74 8.02 1.45
C GLU A 222 -26.10 7.11 2.50
N ILE A 223 -25.02 6.42 2.15
CA ILE A 223 -24.28 5.55 3.05
C ILE A 223 -23.77 6.35 4.26
N THR A 224 -23.06 7.46 4.03
CA THR A 224 -22.49 8.28 5.11
C THR A 224 -23.60 8.91 5.96
N ARG A 225 -24.68 9.42 5.33
CA ARG A 225 -25.85 9.96 6.05
C ARG A 225 -26.47 8.91 6.99
N LEU A 226 -26.69 7.70 6.51
CA LEU A 226 -27.28 6.62 7.32
C LEU A 226 -26.42 6.24 8.52
N VAL A 227 -25.09 6.20 8.36
CA VAL A 227 -24.15 5.92 9.44
C VAL A 227 -24.18 7.06 10.48
N HIS A 228 -24.19 8.32 10.04
CA HIS A 228 -24.28 9.48 10.93
C HIS A 228 -25.63 9.52 11.67
N GLU A 229 -26.74 9.22 11.02
CA GLU A 229 -28.06 9.14 11.67
C GLU A 229 -28.12 8.07 12.76
N ALA A 230 -27.38 6.96 12.58
CA ALA A 230 -27.18 5.97 13.62
C ALA A 230 -26.20 6.41 14.72
N GLY A 231 -25.54 7.57 14.57
CA GLY A 231 -24.56 8.14 15.50
C GLY A 231 -23.15 7.55 15.37
N GLY A 232 -22.87 6.78 14.33
CA GLY A 232 -21.53 6.28 13.96
C GLY A 232 -20.74 7.32 13.17
N LEU A 233 -19.44 7.06 12.98
CA LEU A 233 -18.54 7.86 12.16
C LEU A 233 -18.09 7.11 10.91
N CYS A 234 -17.75 7.85 9.86
CA CYS A 234 -17.32 7.32 8.58
C CYS A 234 -15.81 7.45 8.41
N TYR A 235 -15.13 6.30 8.34
CA TYR A 235 -13.71 6.23 8.03
C TYR A 235 -13.51 5.88 6.55
N TYR A 236 -12.64 6.63 5.87
CA TYR A 236 -12.24 6.37 4.50
C TYR A 236 -10.87 5.70 4.41
N ASP A 237 -10.82 4.54 3.77
CA ASP A 237 -9.57 3.92 3.35
C ASP A 237 -9.06 4.60 2.07
N GLY A 238 -8.06 5.45 2.23
CA GLY A 238 -7.48 6.25 1.16
C GLY A 238 -6.31 5.59 0.43
N ALA A 239 -6.15 4.27 0.55
CA ALA A 239 -5.12 3.55 -0.19
C ALA A 239 -5.26 3.72 -1.70
N ASN A 240 -6.50 3.89 -2.19
CA ASN A 240 -6.85 4.03 -3.61
C ASN A 240 -7.23 5.48 -4.00
N LEU A 241 -6.66 6.49 -3.37
CA LEU A 241 -6.96 7.89 -3.68
C LEU A 241 -6.56 8.29 -5.12
N ASN A 242 -5.74 7.49 -5.79
CA ASN A 242 -5.22 7.76 -7.13
C ASN A 242 -6.31 8.03 -8.18
N ALA A 243 -7.51 7.47 -8.00
CA ALA A 243 -8.64 7.67 -8.93
C ALA A 243 -9.39 8.98 -8.76
N VAL A 244 -9.29 9.62 -7.59
CA VAL A 244 -10.20 10.71 -7.20
C VAL A 244 -9.46 11.97 -6.72
N MET A 245 -8.15 11.89 -6.57
CA MET A 245 -7.27 12.96 -6.11
C MET A 245 -7.48 14.26 -6.92
N GLY A 246 -7.88 15.33 -6.25
CA GLY A 246 -8.15 16.63 -6.89
C GLY A 246 -9.43 16.70 -7.74
N VAL A 247 -10.20 15.61 -7.86
CA VAL A 247 -11.48 15.55 -8.57
C VAL A 247 -12.64 15.66 -7.59
N VAL A 248 -12.57 14.92 -6.48
CA VAL A 248 -13.56 14.98 -5.41
C VAL A 248 -12.87 15.10 -4.06
N ARG A 249 -13.54 15.73 -3.09
CA ARG A 249 -13.08 15.87 -1.71
C ARG A 249 -13.84 14.91 -0.82
N LEU A 250 -13.14 14.04 -0.14
CA LEU A 250 -13.73 12.94 0.65
C LEU A 250 -14.53 13.44 1.84
N GLY A 251 -14.04 14.53 2.47
CA GLY A 251 -14.77 15.19 3.53
C GLY A 251 -16.13 15.74 3.10
N ASP A 252 -16.27 16.12 1.82
CA ASP A 252 -17.54 16.60 1.26
C ASP A 252 -18.51 15.43 0.98
N MET A 253 -18.02 14.19 0.93
CA MET A 253 -18.85 12.98 0.85
C MET A 253 -19.35 12.50 2.22
N GLY A 254 -18.96 13.17 3.32
CA GLY A 254 -19.37 12.81 4.67
C GLY A 254 -18.41 11.88 5.41
N PHE A 255 -17.17 11.74 4.95
CA PHE A 255 -16.14 11.04 5.71
C PHE A 255 -15.58 11.93 6.82
N ASP A 256 -15.45 11.37 8.03
CA ASP A 256 -15.00 12.07 9.24
C ASP A 256 -13.50 11.97 9.46
N CYS A 257 -12.91 10.85 9.05
CA CYS A 257 -11.47 10.64 9.05
C CYS A 257 -11.05 9.74 7.90
N ILE A 258 -9.79 9.89 7.50
CA ILE A 258 -9.20 9.17 6.36
C ILE A 258 -7.76 8.78 6.67
N HIS A 259 -7.26 7.74 5.99
CA HIS A 259 -5.83 7.57 5.85
C HIS A 259 -5.41 7.67 4.37
N LEU A 260 -4.14 8.01 4.15
CA LEU A 260 -3.52 8.09 2.84
C LEU A 260 -2.22 7.30 2.85
N ASN A 261 -1.93 6.62 1.75
CA ASN A 261 -0.64 5.97 1.53
C ASN A 261 0.25 6.86 0.66
N LEU A 262 1.22 7.53 1.29
CA LEU A 262 2.14 8.42 0.55
C LEU A 262 2.99 7.64 -0.46
N HIS A 263 3.26 6.38 -0.18
CA HIS A 263 4.00 5.45 -1.06
C HIS A 263 3.16 4.81 -2.17
N LYS A 264 1.91 5.25 -2.37
CA LYS A 264 1.03 4.86 -3.48
C LYS A 264 0.67 6.09 -4.31
N THR A 265 -0.43 6.76 -3.99
CA THR A 265 -0.97 7.90 -4.73
C THR A 265 0.03 9.05 -4.91
N PHE A 266 0.89 9.30 -3.91
CA PHE A 266 1.81 10.45 -3.92
C PHE A 266 3.21 10.10 -4.41
N SER A 267 3.35 9.01 -5.17
CA SER A 267 4.54 8.68 -5.95
C SER A 267 5.83 8.64 -5.14
N THR A 268 5.80 7.97 -3.98
CA THR A 268 7.00 7.70 -3.20
C THR A 268 7.31 6.20 -3.21
N PRO A 269 8.58 5.78 -3.02
CA PRO A 269 8.96 4.39 -3.14
C PRO A 269 8.27 3.46 -2.13
N HIS A 270 7.88 2.25 -2.56
CA HIS A 270 7.48 1.16 -1.67
C HIS A 270 8.66 0.54 -0.94
N GLY A 271 9.81 0.45 -1.59
CA GLY A 271 11.09 0.01 -1.04
C GLY A 271 11.14 -1.41 -0.49
N GLY A 272 10.32 -2.30 -1.01
CA GLY A 272 10.34 -3.71 -0.59
C GLY A 272 9.94 -3.95 0.86
N GLY A 273 9.12 -3.06 1.45
CA GLY A 273 8.60 -3.22 2.81
C GLY A 273 9.23 -2.32 3.86
N GLY A 274 9.81 -1.19 3.49
CA GLY A 274 10.51 -0.29 4.42
C GLY A 274 10.04 1.16 4.45
N PRO A 275 10.22 1.93 3.37
CA PRO A 275 10.12 3.39 3.41
C PRO A 275 8.71 3.95 3.17
N GLY A 276 7.67 3.25 3.57
CA GLY A 276 6.30 3.75 3.47
C GLY A 276 6.01 4.86 4.47
N ALA A 277 4.90 5.57 4.25
CA ALA A 277 4.29 6.45 5.23
C ALA A 277 2.78 6.50 5.04
N GLY A 278 2.04 6.60 6.15
CA GLY A 278 0.62 6.89 6.16
C GLY A 278 0.39 8.31 6.65
N ALA A 279 -0.52 9.03 6.03
CA ALA A 279 -1.05 10.26 6.60
C ALA A 279 -2.49 10.01 7.05
N VAL A 280 -2.89 10.53 8.19
CA VAL A 280 -4.27 10.41 8.69
C VAL A 280 -4.85 11.79 8.86
N GLY A 281 -5.94 12.04 8.12
CA GLY A 281 -6.69 13.30 8.17
C GLY A 281 -8.03 13.13 8.87
N CYS A 282 -8.55 14.21 9.42
CA CYS A 282 -9.85 14.20 10.08
C CYS A 282 -10.55 15.55 10.02
N LYS A 283 -11.86 15.54 10.29
CA LYS A 283 -12.69 16.72 10.44
C LYS A 283 -12.37 17.43 11.77
N ASP A 284 -12.73 18.71 11.87
CA ASP A 284 -12.36 19.61 12.98
C ASP A 284 -12.66 19.02 14.36
N PHE A 285 -13.82 18.41 14.55
CA PHE A 285 -14.22 17.84 15.84
C PHE A 285 -13.38 16.63 16.28
N LEU A 286 -12.61 16.00 15.38
CA LEU A 286 -11.69 14.91 15.68
C LEU A 286 -10.24 15.38 15.89
N LYS A 287 -9.89 16.60 15.55
CA LYS A 287 -8.52 17.14 15.70
C LYS A 287 -7.95 17.00 17.12
N PRO A 288 -8.72 17.17 18.21
CA PRO A 288 -8.20 16.98 19.57
C PRO A 288 -7.68 15.57 19.85
N TYR A 289 -8.06 14.58 19.04
CA TYR A 289 -7.67 13.17 19.18
C TYR A 289 -6.52 12.76 18.26
N LEU A 290 -6.04 13.66 17.38
CA LEU A 290 -4.90 13.36 16.51
C LEU A 290 -3.66 13.01 17.35
N PRO A 291 -2.86 12.02 16.92
CA PRO A 291 -1.60 11.70 17.58
C PRO A 291 -0.66 12.91 17.63
N HIS A 292 -0.11 13.16 18.79
CA HIS A 292 0.91 14.16 19.04
C HIS A 292 2.24 13.50 19.38
N SER A 293 3.34 14.12 18.97
CA SER A 293 4.67 13.70 19.39
C SER A 293 5.05 14.40 20.68
N ALA A 294 5.17 13.67 21.78
CA ALA A 294 5.59 14.21 23.06
C ALA A 294 6.94 14.93 22.99
N THR A 295 7.78 14.57 22.00
CA THR A 295 9.11 15.17 21.80
C THR A 295 9.10 16.41 20.91
N LEU A 296 8.08 16.59 20.05
CA LEU A 296 8.00 17.71 19.11
C LEU A 296 6.93 18.74 19.50
N ASP A 297 5.81 18.26 20.05
CA ASP A 297 4.60 19.06 20.25
C ASP A 297 4.25 19.24 21.75
N GLY A 298 5.02 18.64 22.66
CA GLY A 298 4.73 18.60 24.09
C GLY A 298 3.90 17.35 24.48
N GLU A 299 3.27 17.39 25.67
CA GLU A 299 2.45 16.28 26.16
C GLU A 299 1.20 16.09 25.28
N GLY A 300 1.10 14.94 24.63
CA GLY A 300 -0.03 14.54 23.80
C GLY A 300 -0.74 13.31 24.36
N HIS A 301 -2.01 13.12 23.99
CA HIS A 301 -2.81 12.02 24.50
C HIS A 301 -2.44 10.65 23.89
N ILE A 302 -2.09 10.61 22.61
CA ILE A 302 -1.68 9.39 21.90
C ILE A 302 -0.48 9.67 21.01
N GLN A 303 0.45 8.75 21.00
CA GLN A 303 1.54 8.68 20.05
C GLN A 303 1.54 7.30 19.40
N VAL A 304 1.44 7.22 18.06
CA VAL A 304 1.42 5.96 17.33
C VAL A 304 2.79 5.61 16.76
N ARG A 305 3.66 6.62 16.59
CA ARG A 305 5.06 6.46 16.17
C ARG A 305 5.90 7.62 16.66
N ALA A 306 7.22 7.41 16.71
CA ALA A 306 8.17 8.47 17.09
C ALA A 306 8.18 9.62 16.08
N PHE A 307 8.38 10.84 16.61
CA PHE A 307 8.52 12.09 15.87
C PHE A 307 7.31 12.38 14.96
N ALA A 308 7.55 12.90 13.75
CA ALA A 308 6.56 13.14 12.71
C ALA A 308 6.46 11.98 11.70
N GLY A 309 6.82 10.76 12.09
CA GLY A 309 6.85 9.59 11.21
C GLY A 309 8.03 9.61 10.23
N ASN A 310 7.80 9.20 8.99
CA ASN A 310 8.82 9.13 7.94
C ASN A 310 8.96 10.47 7.21
N PHE A 311 9.65 11.43 7.80
CA PHE A 311 9.76 12.81 7.30
C PHE A 311 10.20 12.90 5.83
N LEU A 312 11.23 12.14 5.41
CA LEU A 312 11.72 12.20 4.03
C LEU A 312 10.71 11.64 2.99
N VAL A 313 9.79 10.79 3.41
CA VAL A 313 8.66 10.37 2.55
C VAL A 313 7.66 11.52 2.39
N VAL A 314 7.42 12.29 3.44
CA VAL A 314 6.59 13.50 3.35
C VAL A 314 7.23 14.54 2.43
N VAL A 315 8.56 14.72 2.47
CA VAL A 315 9.28 15.61 1.54
C VAL A 315 9.05 15.18 0.09
N ARG A 316 9.18 13.87 -0.21
CA ARG A 316 8.93 13.34 -1.57
C ARG A 316 7.49 13.58 -2.02
N ALA A 317 6.52 13.29 -1.17
CA ALA A 317 5.11 13.50 -1.46
C ALA A 317 4.78 14.98 -1.71
N LEU A 318 5.36 15.87 -0.90
CA LEU A 318 5.21 17.32 -1.12
C LEU A 318 5.86 17.77 -2.43
N ALA A 319 7.06 17.27 -2.75
CA ALA A 319 7.74 17.56 -4.02
C ALA A 319 6.88 17.12 -5.22
N TYR A 320 6.27 15.94 -5.14
CA TYR A 320 5.32 15.44 -6.16
C TYR A 320 4.12 16.38 -6.33
N LEU A 321 3.48 16.79 -5.23
CA LEU A 321 2.34 17.72 -5.28
C LEU A 321 2.71 19.08 -5.86
N LEU A 322 3.88 19.62 -5.47
CA LEU A 322 4.36 20.89 -6.00
C LEU A 322 4.72 20.81 -7.49
N THR A 323 5.24 19.68 -7.94
CA THR A 323 5.57 19.44 -9.35
C THR A 323 4.31 19.37 -10.23
N LEU A 324 3.29 18.66 -9.77
CA LEU A 324 2.01 18.55 -10.48
C LEU A 324 1.21 19.87 -10.44
N GLY A 325 1.23 20.54 -9.30
CA GLY A 325 0.45 21.75 -9.09
C GLY A 325 -1.07 21.50 -9.16
N ARG A 326 -1.81 22.61 -9.20
CA ARG A 326 -3.28 22.61 -9.17
C ARG A 326 -3.92 21.83 -10.32
N GLU A 327 -3.31 21.89 -11.50
CA GLU A 327 -3.86 21.31 -12.73
C GLU A 327 -3.43 19.85 -12.88
N GLY A 328 -2.16 19.52 -12.59
CA GLY A 328 -1.63 18.18 -12.76
C GLY A 328 -2.16 17.17 -11.73
N VAL A 329 -2.58 17.60 -10.53
CA VAL A 329 -3.13 16.69 -9.54
C VAL A 329 -4.42 16.02 -10.03
N PRO A 330 -5.48 16.73 -10.47
CA PRO A 330 -6.66 16.10 -11.04
C PRO A 330 -6.40 15.42 -12.40
N GLU A 331 -5.47 15.93 -13.21
CA GLU A 331 -5.08 15.31 -14.48
C GLU A 331 -4.48 13.91 -14.24
N ALA A 332 -3.63 13.73 -13.24
CA ALA A 332 -3.09 12.44 -12.87
C ALA A 332 -4.19 11.43 -12.51
N ALA A 333 -5.20 11.83 -11.73
CA ALA A 333 -6.33 10.99 -11.40
C ALA A 333 -7.17 10.62 -12.63
N GLN A 334 -7.46 11.58 -13.51
CA GLN A 334 -8.20 11.36 -14.75
C GLN A 334 -7.48 10.38 -15.67
N ASN A 335 -6.15 10.57 -15.84
CA ASN A 335 -5.34 9.68 -16.66
C ASN A 335 -5.25 8.26 -16.07
N ALA A 336 -5.20 8.10 -14.74
CA ALA A 336 -5.25 6.78 -14.11
C ALA A 336 -6.56 6.04 -14.45
N VAL A 337 -7.69 6.73 -14.38
CA VAL A 337 -9.00 6.19 -14.75
C VAL A 337 -9.08 5.89 -16.26
N LEU A 338 -8.55 6.78 -17.09
CA LEU A 338 -8.51 6.58 -18.54
C LEU A 338 -7.70 5.34 -18.92
N ASN A 339 -6.48 5.20 -18.36
CA ASN A 339 -5.59 4.08 -18.64
C ASN A 339 -6.20 2.74 -18.19
N ALA A 340 -6.85 2.69 -17.04
CA ALA A 340 -7.51 1.48 -16.56
C ALA A 340 -8.66 1.04 -17.50
N ASN A 341 -9.53 1.98 -17.89
CA ASN A 341 -10.60 1.69 -18.83
C ASN A 341 -10.09 1.34 -20.22
N TYR A 342 -9.04 2.01 -20.69
CA TYR A 342 -8.40 1.70 -21.97
C TYR A 342 -7.90 0.27 -21.99
N LEU A 343 -7.06 -0.12 -21.01
CA LEU A 343 -6.51 -1.47 -20.92
C LEU A 343 -7.63 -2.52 -20.81
N MET A 344 -8.61 -2.30 -19.93
CA MET A 344 -9.75 -3.21 -19.78
C MET A 344 -10.50 -3.44 -21.11
N ARG A 345 -10.74 -2.39 -21.88
CA ARG A 345 -11.41 -2.48 -23.19
C ARG A 345 -10.52 -3.12 -24.27
N ARG A 346 -9.21 -2.90 -24.22
CA ARG A 346 -8.24 -3.55 -25.13
C ARG A 346 -8.16 -5.07 -24.92
N MET A 347 -8.50 -5.54 -23.73
CA MET A 347 -8.54 -6.96 -23.39
C MET A 347 -9.91 -7.60 -23.66
N ALA A 348 -10.87 -6.88 -24.19
CA ALA A 348 -12.19 -7.43 -24.55
C ALA A 348 -12.04 -8.59 -25.56
N GLY A 349 -12.81 -9.67 -25.34
CA GLY A 349 -12.74 -10.91 -26.15
C GLY A 349 -11.68 -11.92 -25.68
N THR A 350 -10.98 -11.62 -24.56
CA THR A 350 -10.08 -12.56 -23.89
C THR A 350 -10.58 -12.82 -22.46
N PHE A 351 -9.87 -12.38 -21.45
CA PHE A 351 -10.31 -12.50 -20.06
C PHE A 351 -11.47 -11.54 -19.76
N ARG A 352 -12.47 -12.04 -19.03
CA ARG A 352 -13.69 -11.30 -18.71
C ARG A 352 -13.44 -10.38 -17.50
N PRO A 353 -13.83 -9.09 -17.55
CA PRO A 353 -13.89 -8.29 -16.34
C PRO A 353 -14.98 -8.81 -15.39
N ALA A 354 -14.70 -8.82 -14.09
CA ALA A 354 -15.67 -9.26 -13.06
C ALA A 354 -16.93 -8.39 -13.06
N PHE A 355 -16.78 -7.12 -13.41
CA PHE A 355 -17.89 -6.16 -13.57
C PHE A 355 -17.76 -5.47 -14.92
N ASP A 356 -18.70 -5.71 -15.83
CA ASP A 356 -18.72 -5.07 -17.16
C ASP A 356 -19.34 -3.67 -17.10
N ARG A 357 -18.60 -2.75 -16.51
CA ARG A 357 -18.94 -1.33 -16.43
C ARG A 357 -17.66 -0.49 -16.44
N ILE A 358 -17.80 0.84 -16.53
CA ILE A 358 -16.68 1.76 -16.38
C ILE A 358 -16.07 1.55 -14.99
N CYS A 359 -14.77 1.26 -14.98
CA CYS A 359 -13.97 1.18 -13.75
C CYS A 359 -13.32 2.53 -13.42
N MET A 360 -12.81 2.66 -12.21
CA MET A 360 -11.98 3.77 -11.80
C MET A 360 -10.51 3.49 -12.19
N HIS A 361 -9.56 3.58 -11.30
CA HIS A 361 -8.12 3.42 -11.60
C HIS A 361 -7.65 1.98 -11.74
N GLU A 362 -8.46 1.01 -11.36
CA GLU A 362 -8.16 -0.43 -11.41
C GLU A 362 -9.39 -1.23 -11.81
N PHE A 363 -9.18 -2.46 -12.23
CA PHE A 363 -10.23 -3.41 -12.55
C PHE A 363 -9.81 -4.85 -12.23
N VAL A 364 -10.80 -5.73 -12.08
CA VAL A 364 -10.58 -7.15 -11.78
C VAL A 364 -11.04 -7.99 -12.95
N LEU A 365 -10.19 -8.92 -13.39
CA LEU A 365 -10.54 -9.98 -14.33
C LEU A 365 -10.97 -11.22 -13.55
N ASP A 366 -12.05 -11.84 -13.99
CA ASP A 366 -12.52 -13.15 -13.51
C ASP A 366 -12.11 -14.25 -14.49
N LEU A 367 -11.17 -15.09 -14.08
CA LEU A 367 -10.65 -16.19 -14.88
C LEU A 367 -11.37 -17.52 -14.62
N SER A 368 -12.49 -17.54 -13.92
CA SER A 368 -13.22 -18.78 -13.55
C SER A 368 -13.65 -19.59 -14.76
N GLU A 369 -14.18 -18.94 -15.81
CA GLU A 369 -14.55 -19.62 -17.07
C GLU A 369 -13.31 -20.14 -17.79
N PHE A 370 -12.27 -19.33 -17.95
CA PHE A 370 -11.02 -19.74 -18.57
C PHE A 370 -10.40 -20.95 -17.87
N LYS A 371 -10.38 -20.96 -16.54
CA LYS A 371 -9.92 -22.11 -15.77
C LYS A 371 -10.77 -23.36 -15.99
N LYS A 372 -12.09 -23.20 -16.09
CA LYS A 372 -12.99 -24.32 -16.36
C LYS A 372 -12.77 -24.94 -17.74
N GLU A 373 -12.45 -24.11 -18.74
CA GLU A 373 -12.22 -24.54 -20.12
C GLU A 373 -10.85 -25.17 -20.31
N THR A 374 -9.80 -24.61 -19.70
CA THR A 374 -8.40 -24.93 -19.99
C THR A 374 -7.69 -25.64 -18.85
N GLY A 375 -8.20 -25.60 -17.63
CA GLY A 375 -7.50 -26.01 -16.40
C GLY A 375 -6.53 -24.96 -15.85
N VAL A 376 -6.20 -23.91 -16.62
CA VAL A 376 -5.21 -22.89 -16.26
C VAL A 376 -5.78 -21.92 -15.23
N SER A 377 -5.13 -21.79 -14.09
CA SER A 377 -5.54 -20.89 -12.99
C SER A 377 -5.00 -19.47 -13.15
N ALA A 378 -5.51 -18.54 -12.35
CA ALA A 378 -4.96 -17.19 -12.23
C ALA A 378 -3.47 -17.20 -11.83
N LEU A 379 -3.05 -18.14 -10.97
CA LEU A 379 -1.64 -18.35 -10.62
C LEU A 379 -0.79 -18.74 -11.82
N ASP A 380 -1.30 -19.63 -12.69
CA ASP A 380 -0.57 -20.07 -13.89
C ASP A 380 -0.38 -18.92 -14.88
N VAL A 381 -1.41 -18.12 -15.10
CA VAL A 381 -1.33 -16.89 -15.89
C VAL A 381 -0.31 -15.92 -15.30
N ALA A 382 -0.36 -15.67 -13.99
CA ALA A 382 0.57 -14.79 -13.31
C ALA A 382 2.03 -15.27 -13.40
N LYS A 383 2.27 -16.58 -13.25
CA LYS A 383 3.62 -17.16 -13.42
C LYS A 383 4.11 -17.05 -14.86
N THR A 384 3.22 -17.22 -15.83
CA THR A 384 3.58 -17.08 -17.24
C THR A 384 3.90 -15.63 -17.63
N LEU A 385 3.22 -14.63 -17.03
CA LEU A 385 3.54 -13.21 -17.25
C LEU A 385 4.99 -12.86 -16.92
N ILE A 386 5.61 -13.54 -15.95
CA ILE A 386 7.03 -13.35 -15.60
C ILE A 386 7.94 -13.64 -16.79
N ASP A 387 7.62 -14.68 -17.57
CA ASP A 387 8.39 -15.05 -18.76
C ASP A 387 8.29 -14.03 -19.90
N TYR A 388 7.27 -13.18 -19.87
CA TYR A 388 7.08 -12.05 -20.79
C TYR A 388 7.64 -10.73 -20.24
N GLY A 389 8.36 -10.75 -19.11
CA GLY A 389 8.97 -9.56 -18.53
C GLY A 389 7.99 -8.60 -17.85
N MET A 390 6.79 -9.07 -17.53
CA MET A 390 5.75 -8.29 -16.84
C MET A 390 5.63 -8.74 -15.38
N HIS A 391 5.52 -7.77 -14.47
CA HIS A 391 5.17 -8.10 -13.09
C HIS A 391 3.72 -8.62 -13.04
N PRO A 392 3.46 -9.76 -12.37
CA PRO A 392 2.10 -10.27 -12.24
C PRO A 392 1.16 -9.29 -11.55
N PRO A 393 -0.12 -9.22 -11.97
CA PRO A 393 -1.17 -8.53 -11.22
C PRO A 393 -1.42 -9.16 -9.85
N THR A 394 -2.18 -8.49 -8.99
CA THR A 394 -2.64 -9.08 -7.73
C THR A 394 -3.59 -10.25 -8.00
N MET A 395 -3.29 -11.40 -7.40
CA MET A 395 -4.04 -12.65 -7.60
C MET A 395 -4.98 -12.92 -6.43
N TYR A 396 -6.12 -13.59 -6.72
CA TYR A 396 -7.07 -14.08 -5.70
C TYR A 396 -7.58 -13.01 -4.75
N PHE A 397 -7.58 -11.77 -5.18
CA PHE A 397 -8.08 -10.62 -4.44
C PHE A 397 -8.81 -9.65 -5.40
N PRO A 398 -9.95 -9.04 -4.98
CA PRO A 398 -10.66 -9.25 -3.72
C PRO A 398 -11.37 -10.61 -3.65
N LEU A 399 -11.63 -11.11 -2.43
CA LEU A 399 -12.15 -12.47 -2.19
C LEU A 399 -13.53 -12.76 -2.79
N ILE A 400 -14.27 -11.72 -3.18
CA ILE A 400 -15.56 -11.84 -3.86
C ILE A 400 -15.44 -12.32 -5.33
N VAL A 401 -14.21 -12.36 -5.89
CA VAL A 401 -13.90 -12.89 -7.23
C VAL A 401 -12.92 -14.04 -7.09
N HIS A 402 -13.32 -15.27 -7.44
CA HIS A 402 -12.54 -16.48 -7.11
C HIS A 402 -11.20 -16.61 -7.84
N GLU A 403 -11.19 -16.50 -9.15
CA GLU A 403 -9.97 -16.57 -9.98
C GLU A 403 -9.58 -15.16 -10.43
N ALA A 404 -9.41 -14.27 -9.46
CA ALA A 404 -9.17 -12.86 -9.70
C ALA A 404 -7.75 -12.58 -10.16
N LEU A 405 -7.62 -11.70 -11.16
CA LEU A 405 -6.43 -10.92 -11.44
C LEU A 405 -6.82 -9.43 -11.41
N MET A 406 -6.26 -8.67 -10.48
CA MET A 406 -6.53 -7.25 -10.33
C MET A 406 -5.39 -6.42 -10.93
N LEU A 407 -5.73 -5.51 -11.83
CA LEU A 407 -4.80 -4.67 -12.56
C LEU A 407 -5.03 -3.19 -12.26
N GLU A 408 -3.95 -2.50 -11.92
CA GLU A 408 -3.88 -1.03 -11.80
C GLU A 408 -2.73 -0.53 -12.70
N PRO A 409 -3.03 -0.03 -13.91
CA PRO A 409 -1.99 0.39 -14.85
C PRO A 409 -1.28 1.70 -14.48
N THR A 410 -1.90 2.53 -13.65
CA THR A 410 -1.49 3.88 -13.28
C THR A 410 -1.51 4.92 -14.41
N GLU A 411 -1.41 6.20 -14.07
CA GLU A 411 -1.34 7.30 -15.02
C GLU A 411 0.03 7.46 -15.69
N THR A 412 1.05 6.79 -15.15
CA THR A 412 2.43 6.97 -15.64
C THR A 412 2.76 6.07 -16.82
N GLU A 413 1.88 5.13 -17.16
CA GLU A 413 2.09 4.23 -18.29
C GLU A 413 1.65 4.86 -19.61
N SER A 414 2.46 4.64 -20.64
CA SER A 414 2.14 5.11 -22.00
C SER A 414 1.09 4.20 -22.67
N ARG A 415 0.44 4.74 -23.70
CA ARG A 415 -0.48 3.95 -24.53
C ARG A 415 0.18 2.72 -25.15
N GLU A 416 1.43 2.86 -25.58
CA GLU A 416 2.22 1.79 -26.17
C GLU A 416 2.46 0.65 -25.18
N THR A 417 2.80 0.98 -23.92
CA THR A 417 2.93 0.00 -22.84
C THR A 417 1.61 -0.75 -22.59
N LEU A 418 0.49 -0.03 -22.58
CA LEU A 418 -0.84 -0.64 -22.38
C LEU A 418 -1.26 -1.52 -23.56
N ASP A 419 -0.94 -1.12 -24.80
CA ASP A 419 -1.19 -1.94 -26.00
C ASP A 419 -0.34 -3.23 -25.99
N GLU A 420 0.94 -3.13 -25.60
CA GLU A 420 1.81 -4.30 -25.44
C GLU A 420 1.31 -5.25 -24.34
N ALA A 421 0.89 -4.71 -23.19
CA ALA A 421 0.30 -5.48 -22.11
C ALA A 421 -0.95 -6.22 -22.57
N ALA A 422 -1.87 -5.57 -23.27
CA ALA A 422 -3.08 -6.19 -23.80
C ALA A 422 -2.76 -7.32 -24.79
N GLU A 423 -1.72 -7.15 -25.62
CA GLU A 423 -1.26 -8.16 -26.56
C GLU A 423 -0.66 -9.38 -25.83
N ILE A 424 0.09 -9.17 -24.75
CA ILE A 424 0.61 -10.26 -23.92
C ILE A 424 -0.55 -11.04 -23.32
N PHE A 425 -1.54 -10.39 -22.71
CA PHE A 425 -2.71 -11.09 -22.16
C PHE A 425 -3.47 -11.89 -23.22
N ARG A 426 -3.60 -11.36 -24.46
CA ARG A 426 -4.21 -12.11 -25.57
C ARG A 426 -3.42 -13.38 -25.90
N LYS A 427 -2.10 -13.27 -26.00
CA LYS A 427 -1.22 -14.44 -26.24
C LYS A 427 -1.36 -15.49 -25.13
N LEU A 428 -1.48 -15.07 -23.87
CA LEU A 428 -1.69 -16.00 -22.75
C LEU A 428 -3.06 -16.67 -22.81
N TYR A 429 -4.09 -15.94 -23.21
CA TYR A 429 -5.41 -16.52 -23.42
C TYR A 429 -5.39 -17.60 -24.50
N GLU A 430 -4.79 -17.33 -25.65
CA GLU A 430 -4.62 -18.29 -26.74
C GLU A 430 -3.73 -19.48 -26.32
N LEU A 431 -2.65 -19.20 -25.60
CA LEU A 431 -1.72 -20.23 -25.10
C LEU A 431 -2.41 -21.19 -24.14
N GLY A 432 -3.24 -20.71 -23.23
CA GLY A 432 -3.98 -21.56 -22.30
C GLY A 432 -4.93 -22.54 -22.98
N HIS A 433 -5.53 -22.14 -24.11
CA HIS A 433 -6.36 -23.04 -24.91
C HIS A 433 -5.54 -24.01 -25.77
N LYS A 434 -4.33 -23.61 -26.16
CA LYS A 434 -3.48 -24.39 -27.05
C LYS A 434 -2.56 -25.38 -26.33
N ASP A 435 -1.94 -24.92 -25.24
CA ASP A 435 -0.93 -25.67 -24.48
C ASP A 435 -0.98 -25.29 -22.98
N PRO A 436 -1.99 -25.78 -22.26
CA PRO A 436 -2.13 -25.50 -20.82
C PRO A 436 -0.95 -26.03 -20.00
N GLU A 437 -0.33 -27.15 -20.42
CA GLU A 437 0.80 -27.74 -19.69
C GLU A 437 2.02 -26.81 -19.67
N TYR A 438 2.25 -26.07 -20.76
CA TYR A 438 3.29 -25.05 -20.76
C TYR A 438 3.05 -23.99 -19.66
N MET A 439 1.81 -23.54 -19.49
CA MET A 439 1.46 -22.54 -18.45
C MET A 439 1.54 -23.13 -17.04
N HIS A 440 1.19 -24.40 -16.85
CA HIS A 440 1.35 -25.09 -15.57
C HIS A 440 2.81 -25.22 -15.13
N ALA A 441 3.74 -25.34 -16.09
CA ALA A 441 5.17 -25.43 -15.82
C ALA A 441 5.87 -24.05 -15.63
N ALA A 442 5.18 -22.93 -15.96
CA ALA A 442 5.75 -21.58 -15.84
C ALA A 442 6.07 -21.21 -14.37
N PRO A 443 7.09 -20.34 -14.13
CA PRO A 443 7.87 -19.60 -15.11
C PRO A 443 9.03 -20.44 -15.68
N HIS A 444 9.35 -20.23 -16.96
CA HIS A 444 10.42 -20.96 -17.66
C HIS A 444 11.77 -20.21 -17.67
N HIS A 445 11.73 -18.90 -17.58
CA HIS A 445 12.92 -18.04 -17.73
C HIS A 445 13.34 -17.35 -16.43
N ALA A 446 12.54 -17.46 -15.37
CA ALA A 446 12.92 -16.93 -14.05
C ALA A 446 13.98 -17.84 -13.38
N GLN A 447 14.84 -17.23 -12.57
CA GLN A 447 15.86 -17.97 -11.80
C GLN A 447 15.29 -18.91 -10.75
N ILE A 448 14.08 -18.59 -10.25
CA ILE A 448 13.36 -19.37 -9.26
C ILE A 448 12.04 -19.79 -9.92
N GLY A 449 11.81 -21.10 -9.99
CA GLY A 449 10.55 -21.67 -10.45
C GLY A 449 9.43 -21.51 -9.40
N ARG A 450 8.55 -22.50 -9.33
CA ARG A 450 7.50 -22.55 -8.31
C ARG A 450 8.06 -23.05 -6.99
N PRO A 451 8.13 -22.23 -5.92
CA PRO A 451 8.53 -22.72 -4.61
C PRO A 451 7.45 -23.64 -4.01
N ASP A 452 7.86 -24.56 -3.14
CA ASP A 452 6.94 -25.32 -2.29
C ASP A 452 6.43 -24.41 -1.16
N GLU A 453 5.34 -23.69 -1.43
CA GLU A 453 4.74 -22.75 -0.49
C GLU A 453 4.20 -23.44 0.77
N VAL A 454 3.74 -24.71 0.63
CA VAL A 454 3.22 -25.51 1.74
C VAL A 454 4.35 -25.87 2.71
N GLN A 455 5.47 -26.34 2.18
CA GLN A 455 6.65 -26.66 2.98
C GLN A 455 7.22 -25.40 3.62
N ALA A 456 7.31 -24.31 2.88
CA ALA A 456 7.79 -23.03 3.40
C ALA A 456 6.92 -22.48 4.55
N ALA A 457 5.61 -22.66 4.47
CA ALA A 457 4.68 -22.21 5.52
C ALA A 457 4.69 -23.13 6.74
N ARG A 458 4.74 -24.47 6.53
CA ARG A 458 4.64 -25.46 7.64
C ARG A 458 5.96 -25.70 8.34
N ASN A 459 7.08 -25.67 7.61
CA ASN A 459 8.42 -25.99 8.11
C ASN A 459 9.44 -24.94 7.64
N PRO A 460 9.31 -23.67 8.05
CA PRO A 460 10.17 -22.60 7.56
C PRO A 460 11.61 -22.79 8.03
N ILE A 461 12.56 -22.70 7.09
CA ILE A 461 14.00 -22.63 7.39
C ILE A 461 14.36 -21.15 7.60
N LEU A 462 14.47 -20.73 8.86
CA LEU A 462 14.67 -19.32 9.24
C LEU A 462 16.13 -18.90 9.31
N ARG A 463 17.08 -19.83 9.19
CA ARG A 463 18.50 -19.55 9.28
C ARG A 463 19.26 -20.29 8.18
N TRP A 464 20.22 -19.61 7.61
CA TRP A 464 21.20 -20.29 6.81
C TRP A 464 22.14 -21.11 7.71
N THR A 465 22.40 -22.35 7.35
CA THR A 465 23.38 -23.22 7.99
C THR A 465 24.41 -23.68 6.97
N ARG A 466 25.67 -23.70 7.35
CA ARG A 466 26.71 -24.29 6.52
C ARG A 466 26.41 -25.80 6.39
N ALA A 467 26.32 -26.29 5.15
CA ALA A 467 26.18 -27.72 4.88
C ALA A 467 27.44 -28.46 5.25
#